data_eebf0e5fb647ad426a8f313d8d1fe506
#
_entry.id   eebf0e5fb647ad426a8f313d8d1fe506
#
_cell.length_a   1.000
_cell.length_b   1.000
_cell.length_c   1.000
_cell.angle_alpha   90.00
_cell.angle_beta   90.00
_cell.angle_gamma   90.00
#
_symmetry.space_group_name_H-M   'P 1'
#
loop_
_entity.id
_entity.type
_entity.pdbx_description
1 polymer ?
#
loop_
_entity_poly.entity_id
_entity_poly.type
_entity_poly.pdbx_seq_one_letter_code
_entity_poly.pdbx_strand_id
1 'polypeptide(L)'
;YGVFICNTQRDARLEEKYLRMIRAMAPQGIIYACNPHPDYISQVEEMARSIPLVIISNKEKISTVDAINQDNTEVGRLMARHLLDLGHRDVAFITPPLTRRQWQRSKRVDGFVREFEKAGLSGHVIIRAADESVDRRNPKTDSEYSMGYALTRSLLEDGSRFTAIAGQNDMMAIGAVDALQDARLRVPKDVSVIGCDNIFYSGIRRVSLTTIDHFVDLKGRDACDII
;
A
#
# COMPACT_ATOMS: atom_id res chain seq x y z
N TYR A 1 6.65 -24.73 17.16
CA TYR A 1 7.41 -24.35 15.98
C TYR A 1 8.34 -23.18 16.31
N GLY A 2 9.59 -23.17 15.79
CA GLY A 2 10.47 -22.00 15.78
C GLY A 2 10.15 -21.13 14.58
N VAL A 3 10.08 -19.81 14.76
CA VAL A 3 9.82 -18.86 13.68
C VAL A 3 11.01 -17.96 13.48
N PHE A 4 11.52 -17.86 12.24
CA PHE A 4 12.56 -16.92 11.85
C PHE A 4 11.95 -15.80 11.00
N ILE A 5 12.21 -14.55 11.38
CA ILE A 5 11.77 -13.39 10.62
C ILE A 5 12.95 -12.79 9.86
N CYS A 6 12.88 -12.82 8.54
CA CYS A 6 13.89 -12.26 7.63
C CYS A 6 13.38 -10.93 7.06
N ASN A 7 13.81 -9.82 7.65
CA ASN A 7 13.44 -8.49 7.16
C ASN A 7 14.44 -8.02 6.09
N THR A 8 14.03 -8.04 4.84
CA THR A 8 14.86 -7.60 3.70
C THR A 8 14.96 -6.08 3.56
N GLN A 9 14.10 -5.33 4.23
CA GLN A 9 14.00 -3.86 4.09
C GLN A 9 13.90 -3.40 2.61
N ARG A 10 13.36 -4.24 1.73
CA ARG A 10 13.32 -4.05 0.27
C ARG A 10 14.71 -3.95 -0.40
N ASP A 11 15.76 -4.41 0.27
CA ASP A 11 17.11 -4.52 -0.27
C ASP A 11 17.29 -5.89 -0.93
N ALA A 12 17.56 -5.89 -2.24
CA ALA A 12 17.75 -7.11 -3.02
C ALA A 12 18.94 -7.95 -2.55
N ARG A 13 20.00 -7.33 -2.00
CA ARG A 13 21.17 -8.05 -1.49
C ARG A 13 20.83 -8.80 -0.18
N LEU A 14 20.03 -8.17 0.68
CA LEU A 14 19.54 -8.83 1.89
C LEU A 14 18.57 -9.96 1.54
N GLU A 15 17.72 -9.76 0.55
CA GLU A 15 16.83 -10.79 0.04
C GLU A 15 17.60 -12.02 -0.44
N GLU A 16 18.61 -11.83 -1.29
CA GLU A 16 19.48 -12.89 -1.78
C GLU A 16 20.19 -13.64 -0.62
N LYS A 17 20.72 -12.87 0.33
CA LYS A 17 21.38 -13.44 1.52
C LYS A 17 20.43 -14.34 2.30
N TYR A 18 19.19 -13.87 2.54
CA TYR A 18 18.19 -14.65 3.28
C TYR A 18 17.71 -15.88 2.49
N LEU A 19 17.51 -15.77 1.18
CA LEU A 19 17.15 -16.93 0.36
C LEU A 19 18.21 -18.02 0.43
N ARG A 20 19.51 -17.67 0.35
CA ARG A 20 20.61 -18.63 0.52
C ARG A 20 20.61 -19.27 1.93
N MET A 21 20.40 -18.46 2.97
CA MET A 21 20.34 -18.94 4.35
C MET A 21 19.17 -19.90 4.56
N ILE A 22 17.97 -19.53 4.10
CA ILE A 22 16.75 -20.34 4.22
C ILE A 22 16.92 -21.68 3.50
N ARG A 23 17.51 -21.66 2.30
CA ARG A 23 17.81 -22.90 1.56
C ARG A 23 18.72 -23.85 2.34
N ALA A 24 19.74 -23.30 3.01
CA ALA A 24 20.65 -24.10 3.84
C ALA A 24 20.00 -24.64 5.12
N MET A 25 19.04 -23.91 5.70
CA MET A 25 18.33 -24.31 6.91
C MET A 25 17.23 -25.34 6.66
N ALA A 26 16.75 -25.48 5.41
CA ALA A 26 15.67 -26.36 5.02
C ALA A 26 14.47 -26.33 6.01
N PRO A 27 13.79 -25.18 6.18
CA PRO A 27 12.68 -25.05 7.10
C PRO A 27 11.49 -25.91 6.66
N GLN A 28 10.54 -26.14 7.56
CA GLN A 28 9.32 -26.89 7.27
C GLN A 28 8.36 -26.14 6.32
N GLY A 29 8.45 -24.79 6.28
CA GLY A 29 7.65 -23.97 5.38
C GLY A 29 8.15 -22.52 5.33
N ILE A 30 7.71 -21.77 4.31
CA ILE A 30 8.12 -20.39 4.05
C ILE A 30 6.87 -19.54 3.76
N ILE A 31 6.66 -18.50 4.56
CA ILE A 31 5.71 -17.43 4.23
C ILE A 31 6.51 -16.24 3.68
N TYR A 32 6.31 -15.94 2.41
CA TYR A 32 6.98 -14.87 1.71
C TYR A 32 6.05 -13.64 1.67
N ALA A 33 6.19 -12.73 2.63
CA ALA A 33 5.26 -11.62 2.86
C ALA A 33 5.49 -10.40 1.96
N CYS A 34 5.98 -10.61 0.74
CA CYS A 34 6.17 -9.55 -0.28
C CYS A 34 6.30 -10.17 -1.68
N ASN A 35 6.36 -9.35 -2.72
CA ASN A 35 6.75 -9.84 -4.04
C ASN A 35 8.26 -10.07 -4.06
N PRO A 36 8.75 -11.24 -4.50
CA PRO A 36 10.17 -11.47 -4.71
C PRO A 36 10.75 -10.45 -5.70
N HIS A 37 12.01 -10.10 -5.50
CA HIS A 37 12.72 -9.31 -6.51
C HIS A 37 12.74 -10.08 -7.85
N PRO A 38 12.57 -9.42 -9.00
CA PRO A 38 12.51 -10.09 -10.30
C PRO A 38 13.65 -11.06 -10.56
N ASP A 39 14.86 -10.74 -10.10
CA ASP A 39 16.05 -11.57 -10.29
C ASP A 39 16.01 -12.87 -9.47
N TYR A 40 15.13 -12.97 -8.46
CA TYR A 40 15.04 -14.14 -7.55
C TYR A 40 13.77 -14.96 -7.73
N ILE A 41 12.90 -14.61 -8.67
CA ILE A 41 11.65 -15.34 -8.93
C ILE A 41 11.94 -16.82 -9.19
N SER A 42 12.88 -17.13 -10.11
CA SER A 42 13.24 -18.51 -10.43
C SER A 42 13.79 -19.28 -9.23
N GLN A 43 14.54 -18.61 -8.36
CA GLN A 43 15.07 -19.22 -7.14
C GLN A 43 13.96 -19.54 -6.14
N VAL A 44 12.96 -18.64 -5.99
CA VAL A 44 11.78 -18.85 -5.15
C VAL A 44 10.93 -20.02 -5.69
N GLU A 45 10.74 -20.08 -7.01
CA GLU A 45 10.04 -21.19 -7.66
C GLU A 45 10.76 -22.53 -7.45
N GLU A 46 12.09 -22.55 -7.54
CA GLU A 46 12.89 -23.74 -7.28
C GLU A 46 12.73 -24.19 -5.81
N MET A 47 12.78 -23.27 -4.85
CA MET A 47 12.59 -23.57 -3.44
C MET A 47 11.18 -24.12 -3.16
N ALA A 48 10.17 -23.61 -3.80
CA ALA A 48 8.78 -24.05 -3.66
C ALA A 48 8.54 -25.47 -4.13
N ARG A 49 9.44 -26.07 -4.92
CA ARG A 49 9.38 -27.50 -5.32
C ARG A 49 9.75 -28.47 -4.19
N SER A 50 10.51 -27.99 -3.22
CA SER A 50 11.04 -28.83 -2.13
C SER A 50 10.59 -28.41 -0.74
N ILE A 51 10.13 -27.18 -0.58
CA ILE A 51 9.69 -26.62 0.70
C ILE A 51 8.30 -25.99 0.48
N PRO A 52 7.28 -26.31 1.29
CA PRO A 52 5.99 -25.61 1.24
C PRO A 52 6.21 -24.10 1.31
N LEU A 53 5.73 -23.36 0.32
CA LEU A 53 5.95 -21.93 0.20
C LEU A 53 4.67 -21.22 -0.23
N VAL A 54 4.27 -20.21 0.51
CA VAL A 54 3.14 -19.33 0.18
C VAL A 54 3.60 -17.88 0.10
N ILE A 55 3.10 -17.16 -0.89
CA ILE A 55 3.38 -15.74 -1.07
C ILE A 55 2.16 -14.94 -0.65
N ILE A 56 2.32 -14.02 0.32
CA ILE A 56 1.30 -13.02 0.66
C ILE A 56 1.61 -11.77 -0.15
N SER A 57 1.01 -11.63 -1.32
CA SER A 57 1.21 -10.46 -2.14
C SER A 57 0.34 -10.46 -3.40
N ASN A 58 0.58 -9.55 -4.29
CA ASN A 58 -0.15 -9.40 -5.54
C ASN A 58 0.54 -10.19 -6.66
N LYS A 59 0.16 -11.46 -6.79
CA LYS A 59 0.72 -12.38 -7.77
C LYS A 59 0.19 -12.09 -9.18
N GLU A 60 1.06 -11.75 -10.11
CA GLU A 60 0.73 -11.88 -11.55
C GLU A 60 1.67 -12.80 -12.33
N LYS A 61 2.80 -13.23 -11.75
CA LYS A 61 3.83 -13.91 -12.54
C LYS A 61 4.43 -15.20 -11.95
N ILE A 62 4.05 -15.61 -10.74
CA ILE A 62 4.59 -16.84 -10.15
C ILE A 62 3.48 -17.88 -10.12
N SER A 63 3.22 -18.53 -11.27
CA SER A 63 2.08 -19.44 -11.44
C SER A 63 2.23 -20.77 -10.70
N THR A 64 3.45 -21.10 -10.24
CA THR A 64 3.79 -22.40 -9.62
C THR A 64 3.80 -22.36 -8.09
N VAL A 65 3.54 -21.20 -7.47
CA VAL A 65 3.59 -21.00 -6.02
C VAL A 65 2.23 -20.55 -5.52
N ASP A 66 1.77 -21.11 -4.42
CA ASP A 66 0.54 -20.65 -3.77
C ASP A 66 0.64 -19.20 -3.32
N ALA A 67 -0.43 -18.43 -3.49
CA ALA A 67 -0.41 -17.04 -3.15
C ALA A 67 -1.76 -16.56 -2.61
N ILE A 68 -1.68 -15.77 -1.55
CA ILE A 68 -2.79 -14.99 -1.00
C ILE A 68 -2.72 -13.61 -1.64
N ASN A 69 -3.63 -13.34 -2.55
CA ASN A 69 -3.63 -12.12 -3.35
C ASN A 69 -4.55 -11.05 -2.80
N GLN A 70 -4.21 -9.80 -3.11
CA GLN A 70 -5.04 -8.65 -2.90
C GLN A 70 -5.35 -7.98 -4.24
N ASP A 71 -6.61 -7.70 -4.50
CA ASP A 71 -7.01 -6.92 -5.68
C ASP A 71 -6.90 -5.42 -5.38
N ASN A 72 -5.78 -4.81 -5.77
CA ASN A 72 -5.58 -3.37 -5.61
C ASN A 72 -6.49 -2.52 -6.49
N THR A 73 -6.94 -3.03 -7.63
CA THR A 73 -7.90 -2.32 -8.48
C THR A 73 -9.24 -2.22 -7.75
N GLU A 74 -9.68 -3.31 -7.13
CA GLU A 74 -10.90 -3.34 -6.33
C GLU A 74 -10.78 -2.46 -5.08
N VAL A 75 -9.64 -2.45 -4.41
CA VAL A 75 -9.38 -1.54 -3.28
C VAL A 75 -9.57 -0.09 -3.72
N GLY A 76 -8.94 0.32 -4.82
CA GLY A 76 -9.10 1.68 -5.36
C GLY A 76 -10.54 2.00 -5.69
N ARG A 77 -11.26 1.05 -6.31
CA ARG A 77 -12.69 1.18 -6.61
C ARG A 77 -13.53 1.41 -5.35
N LEU A 78 -13.28 0.63 -4.30
CA LEU A 78 -14.01 0.76 -3.03
C LEU A 78 -13.77 2.12 -2.36
N MET A 79 -12.52 2.59 -2.34
CA MET A 79 -12.19 3.93 -1.82
C MET A 79 -12.95 5.02 -2.59
N ALA A 80 -12.91 4.97 -3.91
CA ALA A 80 -13.60 5.93 -4.78
C ALA A 80 -15.12 5.89 -4.56
N ARG A 81 -15.70 4.69 -4.52
CA ARG A 81 -17.12 4.49 -4.30
C ARG A 81 -17.59 5.10 -2.99
N HIS A 82 -16.86 4.86 -1.92
CA HIS A 82 -17.17 5.44 -0.61
C HIS A 82 -17.21 6.98 -0.67
N LEU A 83 -16.23 7.62 -1.31
CA LEU A 83 -16.21 9.08 -1.45
C LEU A 83 -17.36 9.59 -2.35
N LEU A 84 -17.65 8.90 -3.44
CA LEU A 84 -18.77 9.25 -4.33
C LEU A 84 -20.13 9.14 -3.62
N ASP A 85 -20.33 8.09 -2.83
CA ASP A 85 -21.56 7.84 -2.07
C ASP A 85 -21.77 8.92 -0.97
N LEU A 86 -20.67 9.48 -0.44
CA LEU A 86 -20.69 10.64 0.46
C LEU A 86 -20.86 11.99 -0.25
N GLY A 87 -20.95 12.02 -1.57
CA GLY A 87 -21.18 13.22 -2.36
C GLY A 87 -19.92 13.97 -2.79
N HIS A 88 -18.71 13.45 -2.53
CA HIS A 88 -17.48 14.03 -3.03
C HIS A 88 -17.38 13.93 -4.55
N ARG A 89 -16.92 15.03 -5.20
CA ARG A 89 -16.76 15.09 -6.65
C ARG A 89 -15.33 15.46 -7.04
N ASP A 90 -14.75 16.48 -6.41
CA ASP A 90 -13.36 16.89 -6.58
C ASP A 90 -12.52 16.30 -5.45
N VAL A 91 -11.57 15.43 -5.79
CA VAL A 91 -10.78 14.69 -4.81
C VAL A 91 -9.30 14.64 -5.20
N ALA A 92 -8.44 14.44 -4.22
CA ALA A 92 -7.03 14.17 -4.45
C ALA A 92 -6.69 12.72 -4.03
N PHE A 93 -5.79 12.07 -4.77
CA PHE A 93 -5.18 10.80 -4.40
C PHE A 93 -3.68 11.01 -4.22
N ILE A 94 -3.17 10.80 -3.00
CA ILE A 94 -1.75 10.92 -2.69
C ILE A 94 -1.08 9.54 -2.62
N THR A 95 0.09 9.41 -3.25
CA THR A 95 0.76 8.11 -3.40
C THR A 95 2.29 8.27 -3.34
N PRO A 96 3.02 7.25 -2.88
CA PRO A 96 4.46 7.16 -3.14
C PRO A 96 4.75 7.14 -4.66
N PRO A 97 6.03 7.17 -5.09
CA PRO A 97 6.36 7.14 -6.51
C PRO A 97 5.70 5.99 -7.25
N LEU A 98 5.10 6.27 -8.41
CA LEU A 98 4.48 5.28 -9.29
C LEU A 98 5.51 4.73 -10.27
N THR A 99 6.38 3.84 -9.81
CA THR A 99 7.42 3.22 -10.64
C THR A 99 6.96 1.89 -11.24
N ARG A 100 7.61 1.43 -12.32
CA ARG A 100 7.35 0.11 -12.90
C ARG A 100 7.56 -1.05 -11.91
N ARG A 101 8.43 -0.87 -10.90
CA ARG A 101 8.66 -1.86 -9.85
C ARG A 101 7.50 -1.95 -8.85
N GLN A 102 6.69 -0.92 -8.76
CA GLN A 102 5.61 -0.80 -7.79
C GLN A 102 4.24 -0.65 -8.49
N TRP A 103 4.10 -1.30 -9.64
CA TRP A 103 2.89 -1.29 -10.47
C TRP A 103 1.58 -1.64 -9.71
N GLN A 104 1.67 -2.32 -8.58
CA GLN A 104 0.53 -2.57 -7.69
C GLN A 104 -0.07 -1.29 -7.10
N ARG A 105 0.76 -0.28 -6.82
CA ARG A 105 0.30 1.05 -6.40
C ARG A 105 -0.48 1.71 -7.52
N SER A 106 0.00 1.58 -8.77
CA SER A 106 -0.70 2.09 -9.95
C SER A 106 -2.07 1.45 -10.10
N LYS A 107 -2.23 0.15 -9.86
CA LYS A 107 -3.54 -0.52 -9.92
C LYS A 107 -4.57 0.06 -8.95
N ARG A 108 -4.15 0.44 -7.74
CA ARG A 108 -5.06 1.10 -6.78
C ARG A 108 -5.48 2.46 -7.30
N VAL A 109 -4.54 3.25 -7.79
CA VAL A 109 -4.82 4.54 -8.43
C VAL A 109 -5.74 4.36 -9.64
N ASP A 110 -5.45 3.40 -10.52
CA ASP A 110 -6.25 3.13 -11.72
C ASP A 110 -7.69 2.74 -11.35
N GLY A 111 -7.87 1.87 -10.34
CA GLY A 111 -9.19 1.49 -9.85
C GLY A 111 -9.98 2.67 -9.30
N PHE A 112 -9.29 3.55 -8.56
CA PHE A 112 -9.86 4.76 -8.01
C PHE A 112 -10.31 5.74 -9.11
N VAL A 113 -9.43 6.05 -10.05
CA VAL A 113 -9.72 6.97 -11.16
C VAL A 113 -10.86 6.46 -12.04
N ARG A 114 -10.81 5.18 -12.43
CA ARG A 114 -11.86 4.58 -13.28
C ARG A 114 -13.26 4.64 -12.66
N GLU A 115 -13.36 4.58 -11.33
CA GLU A 115 -14.68 4.67 -10.68
C GLU A 115 -15.23 6.10 -10.75
N PHE A 116 -14.40 7.14 -10.63
CA PHE A 116 -14.78 8.53 -10.88
C PHE A 116 -15.14 8.77 -12.36
N GLU A 117 -14.39 8.20 -13.29
CA GLU A 117 -14.70 8.25 -14.73
C GLU A 117 -16.07 7.64 -15.05
N LYS A 118 -16.39 6.46 -14.48
CA LYS A 118 -17.70 5.81 -14.62
C LYS A 118 -18.83 6.67 -14.06
N ALA A 119 -18.57 7.48 -13.05
CA ALA A 119 -19.52 8.43 -12.49
C ALA A 119 -19.66 9.73 -13.33
N GLY A 120 -18.99 9.82 -14.49
CA GLY A 120 -18.99 11.01 -15.34
C GLY A 120 -18.10 12.15 -14.84
N LEU A 121 -17.17 11.87 -13.92
CA LEU A 121 -16.29 12.83 -13.26
C LEU A 121 -14.84 12.69 -13.74
N SER A 122 -14.66 12.52 -15.04
CA SER A 122 -13.33 12.48 -15.66
C SER A 122 -12.60 13.81 -15.42
N GLY A 123 -11.36 13.75 -14.93
CA GLY A 123 -10.57 14.94 -14.61
C GLY A 123 -10.82 15.56 -13.23
N HIS A 124 -11.74 15.03 -12.43
CA HIS A 124 -12.01 15.47 -11.06
C HIS A 124 -11.14 14.80 -9.98
N VAL A 125 -10.21 13.96 -10.38
CA VAL A 125 -9.24 13.30 -9.50
C VAL A 125 -7.85 13.87 -9.73
N ILE A 126 -7.30 14.53 -8.72
CA ILE A 126 -5.91 15.01 -8.72
C ILE A 126 -5.02 13.89 -8.20
N ILE A 127 -4.11 13.37 -9.02
CA ILE A 127 -3.10 12.41 -8.57
C ILE A 127 -1.83 13.16 -8.18
N ARG A 128 -1.42 13.04 -6.92
CA ARG A 128 -0.17 13.60 -6.42
C ARG A 128 0.75 12.47 -5.94
N ALA A 129 1.75 12.16 -6.75
CA ALA A 129 2.78 11.17 -6.43
C ALA A 129 4.03 11.85 -5.87
N ALA A 130 4.70 11.19 -4.92
CA ALA A 130 6.02 11.62 -4.48
C ALA A 130 7.06 11.44 -5.59
N ASP A 131 8.14 12.21 -5.52
CA ASP A 131 9.27 12.08 -6.43
C ASP A 131 10.07 10.81 -6.12
N GLU A 132 10.61 10.15 -7.16
CA GLU A 132 11.44 8.93 -6.99
C GLU A 132 12.70 9.16 -6.15
N SER A 133 13.20 10.38 -6.09
CA SER A 133 14.38 10.74 -5.30
C SER A 133 14.12 10.68 -3.79
N VAL A 134 12.86 10.82 -3.37
CA VAL A 134 12.45 10.80 -1.96
C VAL A 134 12.51 9.38 -1.37
N ASP A 135 12.26 8.36 -2.17
CA ASP A 135 12.15 6.95 -1.72
C ASP A 135 13.51 6.30 -1.31
N ARG A 136 14.63 7.02 -1.39
CA ARG A 136 15.97 6.38 -1.29
C ARG A 136 16.94 6.92 -0.23
N ARG A 137 16.67 8.02 0.45
CA ARG A 137 17.77 8.75 1.14
C ARG A 137 17.73 8.78 2.65
N ASN A 138 16.61 8.63 3.33
CA ASN A 138 16.59 8.70 4.79
C ASN A 138 15.41 7.93 5.43
N PRO A 139 15.65 6.78 6.09
CA PRO A 139 14.60 5.97 6.73
C PRO A 139 13.80 6.72 7.80
N LYS A 140 14.29 7.84 8.30
CA LYS A 140 13.62 8.64 9.35
C LYS A 140 12.70 9.73 8.78
N THR A 141 12.99 10.24 7.57
CA THR A 141 12.22 11.30 6.91
C THR A 141 11.39 10.78 5.74
N ASP A 142 11.73 9.61 5.19
CA ASP A 142 11.07 8.99 4.03
C ASP A 142 9.97 8.01 4.44
N SER A 143 9.37 8.22 5.59
CA SER A 143 8.20 7.43 5.98
C SER A 143 6.99 7.81 5.11
N GLU A 144 6.12 6.85 4.84
CA GLU A 144 4.88 7.10 4.12
C GLU A 144 4.02 8.19 4.79
N TYR A 145 4.12 8.32 6.12
CA TYR A 145 3.53 9.44 6.86
C TYR A 145 4.11 10.79 6.41
N SER A 146 5.45 10.94 6.38
CA SER A 146 6.10 12.20 5.96
C SER A 146 5.78 12.55 4.50
N MET A 147 5.71 11.54 3.62
CA MET A 147 5.27 11.73 2.23
C MET A 147 3.83 12.23 2.17
N GLY A 148 2.91 11.60 2.91
CA GLY A 148 1.51 12.02 2.97
C GLY A 148 1.35 13.46 3.43
N TYR A 149 2.08 13.84 4.48
CA TYR A 149 2.11 15.21 4.98
C TYR A 149 2.63 16.19 3.91
N ALA A 150 3.80 15.92 3.30
CA ALA A 150 4.42 16.80 2.32
C ALA A 150 3.58 16.97 1.04
N LEU A 151 3.00 15.87 0.53
CA LEU A 151 2.14 15.91 -0.65
C LEU A 151 0.86 16.69 -0.41
N THR A 152 0.27 16.56 0.78
CA THR A 152 -0.92 17.34 1.15
C THR A 152 -0.60 18.82 1.29
N ARG A 153 0.54 19.15 1.91
CA ARG A 153 1.04 20.53 1.96
C ARG A 153 1.20 21.13 0.55
N SER A 154 1.83 20.40 -0.36
CA SER A 154 1.99 20.81 -1.75
C SER A 154 0.65 21.07 -2.46
N LEU A 155 -0.36 20.19 -2.24
CA LEU A 155 -1.70 20.40 -2.79
C LEU A 155 -2.38 21.68 -2.28
N LEU A 156 -2.16 22.02 -1.01
CA LEU A 156 -2.71 23.25 -0.42
C LEU A 156 -1.97 24.51 -0.94
N GLU A 157 -0.65 24.42 -1.07
CA GLU A 157 0.21 25.53 -1.51
C GLU A 157 0.00 25.88 -2.98
N ASP A 158 -0.28 24.91 -3.84
CA ASP A 158 -0.57 25.17 -5.27
C ASP A 158 -2.04 25.57 -5.54
N GLY A 159 -2.87 25.67 -4.50
CA GLY A 159 -4.26 26.07 -4.60
C GLY A 159 -5.18 25.02 -5.23
N SER A 160 -4.80 23.76 -5.22
CA SER A 160 -5.62 22.63 -5.69
C SER A 160 -6.97 22.60 -4.96
N ARG A 161 -8.06 22.38 -5.70
CA ARG A 161 -9.40 22.28 -5.12
C ARG A 161 -9.79 20.83 -4.96
N PHE A 162 -10.12 20.43 -3.75
CA PHE A 162 -10.61 19.08 -3.42
C PHE A 162 -11.42 19.13 -2.12
N THR A 163 -12.34 18.20 -1.98
CA THR A 163 -13.17 18.04 -0.77
C THR A 163 -12.81 16.75 -0.01
N ALA A 164 -12.01 15.88 -0.62
CA ALA A 164 -11.50 14.70 0.04
C ALA A 164 -10.09 14.33 -0.45
N ILE A 165 -9.34 13.66 0.41
CA ILE A 165 -8.03 13.06 0.08
C ILE A 165 -8.11 11.55 0.31
N ALA A 166 -7.67 10.78 -0.69
CA ALA A 166 -7.39 9.36 -0.58
C ALA A 166 -5.88 9.14 -0.45
N GLY A 167 -5.45 8.55 0.65
CA GLY A 167 -4.06 8.12 0.84
C GLY A 167 -3.84 6.72 0.26
N GLN A 168 -2.69 6.48 -0.39
CA GLN A 168 -2.31 5.15 -0.87
C GLN A 168 -2.40 4.09 0.23
N ASN A 169 -2.11 4.48 1.47
CA ASN A 169 -2.28 3.69 2.69
C ASN A 169 -2.59 4.58 3.90
N ASP A 170 -2.80 3.95 5.04
CA ASP A 170 -3.17 4.66 6.27
C ASP A 170 -2.09 5.62 6.77
N MET A 171 -0.81 5.26 6.67
CA MET A 171 0.26 6.15 7.11
C MET A 171 0.30 7.44 6.30
N MET A 172 0.08 7.37 4.99
CA MET A 172 -0.03 8.56 4.16
C MET A 172 -1.30 9.36 4.49
N ALA A 173 -2.41 8.68 4.72
CA ALA A 173 -3.67 9.31 5.11
C ALA A 173 -3.55 10.04 6.47
N ILE A 174 -2.86 9.46 7.44
CA ILE A 174 -2.60 10.09 8.75
C ILE A 174 -1.71 11.34 8.55
N GLY A 175 -0.67 11.24 7.73
CA GLY A 175 0.15 12.41 7.39
C GLY A 175 -0.66 13.53 6.72
N ALA A 176 -1.63 13.16 5.86
CA ALA A 176 -2.55 14.13 5.27
C ALA A 176 -3.44 14.82 6.30
N VAL A 177 -3.97 14.06 7.27
CA VAL A 177 -4.77 14.62 8.38
C VAL A 177 -3.98 15.68 9.13
N ASP A 178 -2.73 15.39 9.50
CA ASP A 178 -1.90 16.33 10.24
C ASP A 178 -1.59 17.58 9.39
N ALA A 179 -1.29 17.44 8.11
CA ALA A 179 -1.05 18.58 7.21
C ALA A 179 -2.29 19.49 7.06
N LEU A 180 -3.48 18.89 6.99
CA LEU A 180 -4.75 19.62 6.95
C LEU A 180 -4.99 20.37 8.26
N GLN A 181 -4.76 19.73 9.41
CA GLN A 181 -4.92 20.35 10.73
C GLN A 181 -3.95 21.50 10.95
N ASP A 182 -2.70 21.38 10.53
CA ASP A 182 -1.70 22.46 10.57
C ASP A 182 -2.11 23.66 9.69
N ALA A 183 -2.82 23.37 8.60
CA ALA A 183 -3.45 24.39 7.76
C ALA A 183 -4.80 24.91 8.34
N ARG A 184 -5.18 24.52 9.56
CA ARG A 184 -6.43 24.85 10.25
C ARG A 184 -7.69 24.38 9.54
N LEU A 185 -7.60 23.35 8.71
CA LEU A 185 -8.73 22.67 8.09
C LEU A 185 -9.19 21.50 8.99
N ARG A 186 -10.48 21.39 9.13
CA ARG A 186 -11.10 20.36 9.99
C ARG A 186 -11.36 19.11 9.18
N VAL A 187 -10.88 17.98 9.70
CA VAL A 187 -11.20 16.65 9.16
C VAL A 187 -12.32 16.05 10.03
N PRO A 188 -13.44 15.57 9.47
CA PRO A 188 -13.80 15.54 8.04
C PRO A 188 -14.60 16.77 7.55
N LYS A 189 -14.82 17.81 8.36
CA LYS A 189 -15.79 18.89 8.06
C LYS A 189 -15.41 19.73 6.83
N ASP A 190 -14.15 20.07 6.69
CA ASP A 190 -13.65 20.89 5.59
C ASP A 190 -13.06 19.99 4.48
N VAL A 191 -12.36 18.91 4.85
CA VAL A 191 -11.80 17.91 3.95
C VAL A 191 -11.94 16.52 4.58
N SER A 192 -12.51 15.57 3.84
CA SER A 192 -12.56 14.16 4.23
C SER A 192 -11.25 13.44 3.90
N VAL A 193 -10.86 12.43 4.68
CA VAL A 193 -9.67 11.62 4.42
C VAL A 193 -10.01 10.13 4.52
N ILE A 194 -9.54 9.35 3.53
CA ILE A 194 -9.64 7.90 3.51
C ILE A 194 -8.27 7.27 3.30
N GLY A 195 -7.98 6.22 4.03
CA GLY A 195 -6.78 5.41 3.94
C GLY A 195 -7.05 3.99 3.43
N CYS A 196 -6.05 3.15 3.58
CA CYS A 196 -6.09 1.73 3.30
C CYS A 196 -5.05 1.03 4.15
N ASP A 197 -5.34 -0.11 4.69
CA ASP A 197 -4.61 -1.15 5.42
C ASP A 197 -5.25 -1.50 6.77
N ASN A 198 -6.05 -0.60 7.37
CA ASN A 198 -6.63 -0.75 8.71
C ASN A 198 -5.57 -1.07 9.79
N ILE A 199 -4.49 -0.28 9.81
CA ILE A 199 -3.43 -0.45 10.81
C ILE A 199 -3.90 -0.01 12.19
N PHE A 200 -3.19 -0.46 13.23
CA PHE A 200 -3.51 -0.11 14.63
C PHE A 200 -3.73 1.39 14.86
N TYR A 201 -2.90 2.24 14.23
CA TYR A 201 -2.99 3.70 14.39
C TYR A 201 -4.29 4.29 13.83
N SER A 202 -4.88 3.68 12.80
CA SER A 202 -6.13 4.15 12.17
C SER A 202 -7.31 4.08 13.12
N GLY A 203 -7.31 3.09 14.02
CA GLY A 203 -8.35 2.90 15.05
C GLY A 203 -8.18 3.75 16.31
N ILE A 204 -7.08 4.49 16.47
CA ILE A 204 -6.89 5.34 17.65
C ILE A 204 -7.93 6.45 17.66
N ARG A 205 -8.62 6.65 18.80
CA ARG A 205 -9.77 7.55 18.95
C ARG A 205 -9.58 8.96 18.38
N ARG A 206 -8.37 9.52 18.46
CA ARG A 206 -8.07 10.86 17.91
C ARG A 206 -7.80 10.87 16.42
N VAL A 207 -7.43 9.73 15.86
CA VAL A 207 -7.21 9.53 14.41
C VAL A 207 -8.51 9.15 13.73
N SER A 208 -9.15 8.06 14.21
CA SER A 208 -10.47 7.57 13.74
C SER A 208 -10.62 7.63 12.22
N LEU A 209 -9.65 7.05 11.52
CA LEU A 209 -9.52 7.11 10.07
C LEU A 209 -10.48 6.13 9.39
N THR A 210 -11.22 6.61 8.39
CA THR A 210 -11.91 5.73 7.44
C THR A 210 -10.85 5.03 6.58
N THR A 211 -10.91 3.68 6.52
CA THR A 211 -9.89 2.89 5.81
C THR A 211 -10.46 1.62 5.23
N ILE A 212 -9.80 1.09 4.20
CA ILE A 212 -10.10 -0.24 3.66
C ILE A 212 -9.30 -1.28 4.45
N ASP A 213 -10.00 -2.29 4.99
CA ASP A 213 -9.36 -3.39 5.70
C ASP A 213 -8.78 -4.42 4.72
N HIS A 214 -7.53 -4.76 4.92
CA HIS A 214 -6.82 -5.80 4.17
C HIS A 214 -6.89 -7.18 4.81
N PHE A 215 -7.53 -7.31 5.96
CA PHE A 215 -7.63 -8.56 6.71
C PHE A 215 -6.27 -9.23 6.93
N VAL A 216 -5.27 -8.46 7.39
CA VAL A 216 -3.88 -8.92 7.53
C VAL A 216 -3.78 -10.16 8.42
N ASP A 217 -4.56 -10.18 9.51
CA ASP A 217 -4.58 -11.31 10.45
C ASP A 217 -5.12 -12.59 9.80
N LEU A 218 -6.15 -12.47 8.94
CA LEU A 218 -6.69 -13.59 8.18
C LEU A 218 -5.68 -14.10 7.15
N LYS A 219 -5.01 -13.20 6.43
CA LYS A 219 -3.96 -13.59 5.47
C LYS A 219 -2.83 -14.36 6.15
N GLY A 220 -2.42 -13.93 7.35
CA GLY A 220 -1.41 -14.63 8.13
C GLY A 220 -1.86 -16.05 8.53
N ARG A 221 -3.11 -16.20 8.95
CA ARG A 221 -3.72 -17.49 9.30
C ARG A 221 -3.82 -18.39 8.08
N ASP A 222 -4.42 -17.90 6.99
CA ASP A 222 -4.55 -18.64 5.73
C ASP A 222 -3.20 -19.09 5.20
N ALA A 223 -2.15 -18.25 5.33
CA ALA A 223 -0.80 -18.62 4.94
C ALA A 223 -0.24 -19.78 5.77
N CYS A 224 -0.53 -19.82 7.08
CA CYS A 224 -0.13 -20.94 7.93
C CYS A 224 -0.93 -22.20 7.62
N ASP A 225 -2.18 -22.08 7.22
CA ASP A 225 -3.03 -23.24 6.88
C ASP A 225 -2.65 -23.86 5.53
N ILE A 226 -2.03 -23.08 4.62
CA ILE A 226 -1.52 -23.56 3.32
C ILE A 226 -0.20 -24.33 3.47
N ILE A 227 0.64 -24.00 4.45
CA ILE A 227 1.95 -24.62 4.70
C ILE A 227 1.81 -25.94 5.51
#